data_0862680d0089a554778dd07201b7995d
#
_entry.id   0862680d0089a554778dd07201b7995d
#
_cell.length_a   1.000
_cell.length_b   1.000
_cell.length_c   1.000
_cell.angle_alpha   90.00
_cell.angle_beta   90.00
_cell.angle_gamma   90.00
#
_symmetry.space_group_name_H-M   'P 1'
#
loop_
_entity.id
_entity.type
_entity.pdbx_description
1 polymer ?
#
loop_
_entity_poly.entity_id
_entity_poly.type
_entity_poly.pdbx_seq_one_letter_code
_entity_poly.pdbx_strand_id
1 'polypeptide(L)'
;MKKTALKFTALLLGLTLASGVFATENHKSTQNADYELEKVLIFSRHGLRSPVEKDPQEMAKYSPYEWAKWDVPSGYLTAKGTVLETYFGQYLGQWLADKGLLTTERCASGEGIFAYANAVQRTVATGQAIVAGAFAGCNVQLQHRGEIGSEKDPIFTTKVHNPSKALIESAKNNVDLTALQKKLAPNYALLSEIIDYKNSPNCL
;
A
#
# COMPACT_ATOMS: atom_id res chain seq x y z
N MET A 1 -81.52 3.02 -14.51
CA MET A 1 -80.40 2.56 -13.73
C MET A 1 -79.53 1.71 -14.64
N LYS A 2 -78.45 2.24 -15.18
CA LYS A 2 -77.51 1.55 -16.08
C LYS A 2 -76.24 1.29 -15.33
N LYS A 3 -75.89 0.01 -15.10
CA LYS A 3 -74.63 -0.44 -14.48
C LYS A 3 -73.53 -0.46 -15.56
N THR A 4 -72.52 0.39 -15.44
CA THR A 4 -71.33 0.38 -16.27
C THR A 4 -70.28 -0.52 -15.64
N ALA A 5 -69.94 -1.63 -16.30
CA ALA A 5 -68.86 -2.51 -15.90
C ALA A 5 -67.53 -1.98 -16.39
N LEU A 6 -66.62 -1.72 -15.46
CA LEU A 6 -65.24 -1.30 -15.70
C LEU A 6 -64.37 -2.56 -15.95
N LYS A 7 -63.87 -2.66 -17.18
CA LYS A 7 -62.93 -3.73 -17.56
C LYS A 7 -61.53 -3.34 -17.17
N PHE A 8 -60.93 -4.00 -16.20
CA PHE A 8 -59.51 -3.93 -15.86
C PHE A 8 -58.71 -4.76 -16.87
N THR A 9 -57.95 -4.10 -17.72
CA THR A 9 -56.97 -4.74 -18.59
C THR A 9 -55.66 -4.82 -17.83
N ALA A 10 -55.27 -6.01 -17.41
CA ALA A 10 -53.99 -6.27 -16.77
C ALA A 10 -52.89 -6.26 -17.85
N LEU A 11 -52.01 -5.27 -17.79
CA LEU A 11 -50.81 -5.16 -18.62
C LEU A 11 -49.70 -5.97 -17.93
N LEU A 12 -49.45 -7.20 -18.42
CA LEU A 12 -48.30 -8.00 -18.00
C LEU A 12 -47.02 -7.39 -18.61
N LEU A 13 -46.27 -6.65 -17.79
CA LEU A 13 -44.93 -6.21 -18.12
C LEU A 13 -43.99 -7.43 -17.91
N GLY A 14 -43.56 -8.04 -19.02
CA GLY A 14 -42.54 -9.09 -18.98
C GLY A 14 -41.18 -8.51 -18.62
N LEU A 15 -40.69 -8.80 -17.40
CA LEU A 15 -39.34 -8.55 -16.99
C LEU A 15 -38.44 -9.63 -17.61
N THR A 16 -37.80 -9.32 -18.73
CA THR A 16 -36.70 -10.15 -19.26
C THR A 16 -35.50 -9.97 -18.37
N LEU A 17 -35.23 -10.93 -17.49
CA LEU A 17 -33.97 -11.10 -16.77
C LEU A 17 -32.88 -11.40 -17.81
N ALA A 18 -32.14 -10.37 -18.18
CA ALA A 18 -30.89 -10.55 -18.89
C ALA A 18 -29.90 -11.20 -17.90
N SER A 19 -29.82 -12.52 -17.94
CA SER A 19 -28.76 -13.27 -17.27
C SER A 19 -27.44 -12.89 -17.94
N GLY A 20 -26.73 -11.90 -17.36
CA GLY A 20 -25.36 -11.64 -17.69
C GLY A 20 -24.53 -12.88 -17.35
N VAL A 21 -24.17 -13.64 -18.37
CA VAL A 21 -23.15 -14.67 -18.26
C VAL A 21 -21.84 -13.95 -18.01
N PHE A 22 -21.47 -13.77 -16.73
CA PHE A 22 -20.09 -13.50 -16.38
C PHE A 22 -19.31 -14.74 -16.76
N ALA A 23 -18.59 -14.68 -17.88
CA ALA A 23 -17.57 -15.66 -18.17
C ALA A 23 -16.53 -15.58 -17.04
N THR A 24 -16.68 -16.46 -16.05
CA THR A 24 -15.56 -16.81 -15.19
C THR A 24 -14.51 -17.43 -16.09
N GLU A 25 -13.52 -16.64 -16.52
CA GLU A 25 -12.30 -17.22 -17.00
C GLU A 25 -11.73 -18.08 -15.87
N ASN A 26 -12.00 -19.37 -15.97
CA ASN A 26 -11.25 -20.37 -15.23
C ASN A 26 -9.81 -20.29 -15.76
N HIS A 27 -9.01 -19.38 -15.19
CA HIS A 27 -7.59 -19.54 -15.17
C HIS A 27 -7.31 -20.87 -14.43
N LYS A 28 -7.39 -21.98 -15.17
CA LYS A 28 -6.64 -23.18 -14.80
C LYS A 28 -5.17 -22.74 -14.80
N SER A 29 -4.68 -22.32 -13.63
CA SER A 29 -3.27 -22.33 -13.39
C SER A 29 -2.86 -23.77 -13.66
N THR A 30 -2.10 -24.01 -14.71
CA THR A 30 -1.29 -25.20 -14.85
C THR A 30 -0.32 -25.14 -13.67
N GLN A 31 -0.78 -25.57 -12.48
CA GLN A 31 0.12 -25.93 -11.39
C GLN A 31 0.99 -27.03 -11.99
N ASN A 32 2.27 -26.71 -12.19
CA ASN A 32 3.27 -27.74 -12.37
C ASN A 32 3.07 -28.71 -11.21
N ALA A 33 2.70 -29.95 -11.49
CA ALA A 33 2.38 -30.98 -10.52
C ALA A 33 3.56 -31.33 -9.59
N ASP A 34 4.72 -30.70 -9.81
CA ASP A 34 5.97 -30.99 -9.13
C ASP A 34 6.31 -30.03 -7.97
N TYR A 35 5.49 -29.00 -7.72
CA TYR A 35 5.77 -28.01 -6.69
C TYR A 35 4.56 -27.74 -5.79
N GLU A 36 4.79 -27.82 -4.47
CA GLU A 36 3.85 -27.43 -3.44
C GLU A 36 4.30 -26.11 -2.81
N LEU A 37 3.36 -25.18 -2.61
CA LEU A 37 3.63 -23.90 -1.96
C LEU A 37 3.66 -24.10 -0.45
N GLU A 38 4.84 -24.12 0.15
CA GLU A 38 5.01 -24.35 1.60
C GLU A 38 5.05 -23.05 2.42
N LYS A 39 5.58 -21.96 1.84
CA LYS A 39 5.82 -20.72 2.57
C LYS A 39 5.74 -19.49 1.67
N VAL A 40 5.22 -18.40 2.24
CA VAL A 40 5.21 -17.07 1.62
C VAL A 40 5.94 -16.07 2.50
N LEU A 41 6.85 -15.31 1.91
CA LEU A 41 7.51 -14.18 2.55
C LEU A 41 7.08 -12.90 1.84
N ILE A 42 6.56 -11.95 2.61
CA ILE A 42 6.08 -10.68 2.08
C ILE A 42 6.88 -9.54 2.72
N PHE A 43 7.57 -8.76 1.87
CA PHE A 43 8.22 -7.53 2.27
C PHE A 43 7.45 -6.35 1.69
N SER A 44 6.92 -5.49 2.54
CA SER A 44 6.12 -4.35 2.14
C SER A 44 6.69 -3.04 2.68
N ARG A 45 6.40 -1.95 1.98
CA ARG A 45 6.52 -0.59 2.53
C ARG A 45 5.25 -0.23 3.30
N HIS A 46 5.33 0.87 4.05
CA HIS A 46 4.13 1.48 4.62
C HIS A 46 3.17 1.98 3.54
N GLY A 47 1.89 2.03 3.86
CA GLY A 47 0.84 2.56 3.02
C GLY A 47 0.88 4.08 2.83
N LEU A 48 -0.23 4.65 2.35
CA LEU A 48 -0.33 6.08 2.09
C LEU A 48 -0.20 6.90 3.38
N ARG A 49 0.83 7.72 3.45
CA ARG A 49 1.15 8.58 4.58
C ARG A 49 1.23 10.06 4.16
N SER A 50 1.16 10.97 5.12
CA SER A 50 1.53 12.37 4.90
C SER A 50 3.02 12.51 4.52
N PRO A 51 3.44 13.57 3.88
CA PRO A 51 4.85 13.86 3.62
C PRO A 51 5.70 13.79 4.90
N VAL A 52 6.96 13.36 4.78
CA VAL A 52 7.94 13.52 5.85
C VAL A 52 8.62 14.86 5.64
N GLU A 53 8.10 15.86 6.25
CA GLU A 53 8.67 17.21 6.25
C GLU A 53 9.12 17.57 7.67
N LYS A 54 10.25 18.20 7.76
CA LYS A 54 10.73 18.71 9.04
C LYS A 54 10.13 20.07 9.34
N ASP A 55 9.88 20.84 8.29
CA ASP A 55 9.32 22.18 8.35
C ASP A 55 8.39 22.39 7.14
N PRO A 56 7.08 22.60 7.34
CA PRO A 56 6.14 22.91 6.27
C PRO A 56 6.56 24.14 5.43
N GLN A 57 7.26 25.10 6.04
CA GLN A 57 7.75 26.28 5.33
C GLN A 57 8.85 25.94 4.32
N GLU A 58 9.59 24.86 4.51
CA GLU A 58 10.58 24.41 3.52
C GLU A 58 9.93 24.08 2.18
N MET A 59 8.74 23.48 2.18
CA MET A 59 8.03 23.16 0.93
C MET A 59 7.62 24.42 0.15
N ALA A 60 7.26 25.49 0.88
CA ALA A 60 6.91 26.76 0.25
C ALA A 60 8.06 27.44 -0.48
N LYS A 61 9.31 27.05 -0.20
CA LYS A 61 10.50 27.60 -0.91
C LYS A 61 10.64 27.05 -2.33
N TYR A 62 10.03 25.89 -2.62
CA TYR A 62 10.23 25.18 -3.90
C TYR A 62 9.03 25.29 -4.84
N SER A 63 7.94 25.89 -4.41
CA SER A 63 6.74 26.06 -5.22
C SER A 63 5.94 27.27 -4.74
N PRO A 64 5.32 28.04 -5.65
CA PRO A 64 4.36 29.09 -5.28
C PRO A 64 3.00 28.52 -4.86
N TYR A 65 2.76 27.23 -5.05
CA TYR A 65 1.49 26.62 -4.74
C TYR A 65 1.29 26.41 -3.25
N GLU A 66 0.04 26.54 -2.81
CA GLU A 66 -0.38 26.16 -1.48
C GLU A 66 -0.42 24.62 -1.39
N TRP A 67 0.36 24.04 -0.47
CA TRP A 67 0.41 22.61 -0.27
C TRP A 67 -0.80 22.10 0.51
N ALA A 68 -1.28 20.92 0.17
CA ALA A 68 -2.40 20.28 0.85
C ALA A 68 -2.13 20.15 2.35
N LYS A 69 -3.08 20.55 3.16
CA LYS A 69 -3.05 20.32 4.61
C LYS A 69 -3.44 18.87 4.89
N TRP A 70 -2.65 18.23 5.73
CA TRP A 70 -2.88 16.85 6.11
C TRP A 70 -3.55 16.79 7.48
N ASP A 71 -4.48 15.87 7.65
CA ASP A 71 -5.23 15.60 8.89
C ASP A 71 -4.46 14.71 9.88
N VAL A 72 -3.24 14.34 9.55
CA VAL A 72 -2.33 13.53 10.36
C VAL A 72 -0.96 14.21 10.47
N PRO A 73 -0.20 13.96 11.55
CA PRO A 73 1.16 14.48 11.69
C PRO A 73 2.08 14.06 10.54
N SER A 74 3.16 14.83 10.33
CA SER A 74 4.19 14.56 9.31
C SER A 74 4.69 13.12 9.38
N GLY A 75 4.64 12.42 8.24
CA GLY A 75 5.10 11.05 8.11
C GLY A 75 4.20 9.96 8.69
N TYR A 76 3.02 10.30 9.18
CA TYR A 76 2.04 9.35 9.72
C TYR A 76 1.18 8.73 8.61
N LEU A 77 0.78 7.49 8.79
CA LEU A 77 -0.19 6.82 7.93
C LEU A 77 -1.53 7.56 7.98
N THR A 78 -2.13 7.81 6.82
CA THR A 78 -3.44 8.46 6.73
C THR A 78 -4.57 7.46 6.99
N ALA A 79 -5.77 7.95 7.33
CA ALA A 79 -6.97 7.12 7.44
C ALA A 79 -7.26 6.37 6.12
N LYS A 80 -7.11 7.06 4.97
CA LYS A 80 -7.23 6.43 3.66
C LYS A 80 -6.18 5.34 3.44
N GLY A 81 -4.93 5.57 3.89
CA GLY A 81 -3.87 4.57 3.87
C GLY A 81 -4.26 3.32 4.65
N THR A 82 -4.79 3.49 5.87
CA THR A 82 -5.26 2.37 6.70
C THR A 82 -6.33 1.54 5.99
N VAL A 83 -7.33 2.18 5.39
CA VAL A 83 -8.40 1.49 4.65
C VAL A 83 -7.84 0.70 3.45
N LEU A 84 -6.95 1.30 2.68
CA LEU A 84 -6.34 0.64 1.52
C LEU A 84 -5.51 -0.58 1.93
N GLU A 85 -4.75 -0.47 3.01
CA GLU A 85 -3.95 -1.59 3.54
C GLU A 85 -4.84 -2.69 4.13
N THR A 86 -5.99 -2.35 4.70
CA THR A 86 -6.97 -3.34 5.14
C THR A 86 -7.54 -4.14 3.95
N TYR A 87 -7.87 -3.47 2.84
CA TYR A 87 -8.33 -4.15 1.62
C TYR A 87 -7.21 -5.02 1.01
N PHE A 88 -5.98 -4.54 1.01
CA PHE A 88 -4.85 -5.37 0.60
C PHE A 88 -4.71 -6.60 1.49
N GLY A 89 -4.86 -6.43 2.81
CA GLY A 89 -4.90 -7.54 3.77
C GLY A 89 -6.01 -8.55 3.45
N GLN A 90 -7.23 -8.10 3.18
CA GLN A 90 -8.34 -8.99 2.82
C GLN A 90 -8.03 -9.81 1.56
N TYR A 91 -7.49 -9.17 0.52
CA TYR A 91 -7.03 -9.87 -0.68
C TYR A 91 -5.97 -10.92 -0.35
N LEU A 92 -4.99 -10.58 0.47
CA LEU A 92 -3.93 -11.48 0.90
C LEU A 92 -4.46 -12.67 1.68
N GLY A 93 -5.36 -12.45 2.65
CA GLY A 93 -5.99 -13.51 3.44
C GLY A 93 -6.76 -14.49 2.58
N GLN A 94 -7.55 -13.99 1.63
CA GLN A 94 -8.28 -14.82 0.68
C GLN A 94 -7.30 -15.64 -0.19
N TRP A 95 -6.26 -15.01 -0.73
CA TRP A 95 -5.27 -15.68 -1.54
C TRP A 95 -4.53 -16.79 -0.76
N LEU A 96 -4.17 -16.54 0.50
CA LEU A 96 -3.53 -17.54 1.37
C LEU A 96 -4.48 -18.73 1.65
N ALA A 97 -5.77 -18.45 1.86
CA ALA A 97 -6.77 -19.50 2.03
C ALA A 97 -6.95 -20.34 0.76
N ASP A 98 -7.05 -19.70 -0.41
CA ASP A 98 -7.16 -20.39 -1.71
C ASP A 98 -5.95 -21.27 -2.03
N LYS A 99 -4.78 -20.93 -1.45
CA LYS A 99 -3.55 -21.73 -1.56
C LYS A 99 -3.38 -22.77 -0.45
N GLY A 100 -4.33 -22.90 0.47
CA GLY A 100 -4.27 -23.85 1.58
C GLY A 100 -3.26 -23.46 2.68
N LEU A 101 -2.69 -22.26 2.63
CA LEU A 101 -1.74 -21.78 3.64
C LEU A 101 -2.42 -21.20 4.87
N LEU A 102 -3.64 -20.69 4.74
CA LEU A 102 -4.45 -20.20 5.85
C LEU A 102 -5.64 -21.17 6.04
N THR A 103 -5.57 -22.01 7.07
CA THR A 103 -6.63 -22.91 7.49
C THR A 103 -7.34 -22.36 8.74
N THR A 104 -8.50 -22.94 9.09
CA THR A 104 -9.24 -22.59 10.31
C THR A 104 -8.39 -22.81 11.56
N GLU A 105 -7.64 -23.89 11.61
CA GLU A 105 -6.76 -24.24 12.73
C GLU A 105 -5.62 -23.27 12.87
N ARG A 106 -4.94 -22.93 11.76
CA ARG A 106 -3.86 -21.91 11.75
C ARG A 106 -4.38 -20.53 12.12
N CYS A 107 -5.57 -20.18 11.66
CA CYS A 107 -6.22 -18.92 12.05
C CYS A 107 -6.48 -18.89 13.56
N ALA A 108 -7.05 -19.95 14.12
CA ALA A 108 -7.38 -20.01 15.54
C ALA A 108 -6.15 -19.97 16.45
N SER A 109 -5.07 -20.66 16.09
CA SER A 109 -3.82 -20.69 16.83
C SER A 109 -2.88 -19.52 16.53
N GLY A 110 -2.95 -18.95 15.32
CA GLY A 110 -1.96 -18.02 14.77
C GLY A 110 -0.63 -18.70 14.41
N GLU A 111 -0.57 -20.03 14.48
CA GLU A 111 0.66 -20.78 14.25
C GLU A 111 1.10 -20.71 12.78
N GLY A 112 2.41 -20.56 12.59
CA GLY A 112 3.00 -20.45 11.25
C GLY A 112 2.82 -19.08 10.60
N ILE A 113 2.17 -18.12 11.28
CA ILE A 113 1.98 -16.74 10.79
C ILE A 113 2.81 -15.78 11.64
N PHE A 114 3.71 -15.07 11.00
CA PHE A 114 4.56 -14.09 11.66
C PHE A 114 4.46 -12.74 10.94
N ALA A 115 4.03 -11.71 11.67
CA ALA A 115 3.94 -10.35 11.20
C ALA A 115 4.84 -9.44 12.02
N TYR A 116 5.70 -8.66 11.36
CA TYR A 116 6.66 -7.82 12.02
C TYR A 116 6.81 -6.48 11.30
N ALA A 117 6.84 -5.39 12.05
CA ALA A 117 7.01 -4.03 11.51
C ALA A 117 8.18 -3.30 12.17
N ASN A 118 8.77 -2.36 11.43
CA ASN A 118 9.66 -1.36 12.03
C ASN A 118 8.86 -0.50 13.04
N ALA A 119 9.46 -0.16 14.17
CA ALA A 119 8.85 0.61 15.26
C ALA A 119 8.62 2.10 14.91
N VAL A 120 8.01 2.39 13.76
CA VAL A 120 7.61 3.74 13.32
C VAL A 120 6.10 3.73 13.08
N GLN A 121 5.40 4.78 13.51
CA GLN A 121 3.94 4.82 13.47
C GLN A 121 3.34 4.30 12.15
N ARG A 122 3.78 4.84 11.01
CA ARG A 122 3.25 4.46 9.69
C ARG A 122 3.44 2.99 9.34
N THR A 123 4.55 2.37 9.76
CA THR A 123 4.83 0.96 9.47
C THR A 123 4.06 0.04 10.40
N VAL A 124 3.94 0.39 11.67
CA VAL A 124 3.12 -0.36 12.64
C VAL A 124 1.66 -0.28 12.24
N ALA A 125 1.14 0.92 11.95
CA ALA A 125 -0.25 1.10 11.51
C ALA A 125 -0.55 0.37 10.18
N THR A 126 0.39 0.36 9.22
CA THR A 126 0.27 -0.43 7.99
C THR A 126 0.18 -1.93 8.31
N GLY A 127 1.11 -2.44 9.11
CA GLY A 127 1.11 -3.85 9.48
C GLY A 127 -0.16 -4.27 10.22
N GLN A 128 -0.64 -3.43 11.15
CA GLN A 128 -1.91 -3.66 11.86
C GLN A 128 -3.10 -3.72 10.90
N ALA A 129 -3.16 -2.82 9.92
CA ALA A 129 -4.23 -2.80 8.92
C ALA A 129 -4.19 -4.04 8.03
N ILE A 130 -3.01 -4.46 7.57
CA ILE A 130 -2.83 -5.69 6.78
C ILE A 130 -3.24 -6.92 7.61
N VAL A 131 -2.77 -7.03 8.87
CA VAL A 131 -3.12 -8.15 9.75
C VAL A 131 -4.62 -8.18 10.03
N ALA A 132 -5.23 -7.02 10.31
CA ALA A 132 -6.67 -6.93 10.53
C ALA A 132 -7.50 -7.34 9.30
N GLY A 133 -7.01 -7.06 8.09
CA GLY A 133 -7.66 -7.49 6.86
C GLY A 133 -7.42 -8.96 6.54
N ALA A 134 -6.15 -9.41 6.60
CA ALA A 134 -5.77 -10.76 6.18
C ALA A 134 -6.19 -11.85 7.17
N PHE A 135 -6.16 -11.54 8.46
CA PHE A 135 -6.31 -12.49 9.54
C PHE A 135 -7.43 -12.06 10.51
N ALA A 136 -8.53 -11.51 9.95
CA ALA A 136 -9.69 -11.09 10.71
C ALA A 136 -10.25 -12.28 11.55
N GLY A 137 -10.32 -12.10 12.86
CA GLY A 137 -10.75 -13.15 13.79
C GLY A 137 -9.72 -14.23 14.11
N CYS A 138 -8.51 -14.13 13.55
CA CYS A 138 -7.40 -15.03 13.84
C CYS A 138 -6.56 -14.52 15.03
N ASN A 139 -5.87 -15.43 15.71
CA ASN A 139 -4.95 -15.07 16.79
C ASN A 139 -3.56 -14.66 16.24
N VAL A 140 -3.51 -13.62 15.42
CA VAL A 140 -2.29 -13.10 14.82
C VAL A 140 -2.02 -11.70 15.36
N GLN A 141 -0.82 -11.50 15.92
CA GLN A 141 -0.38 -10.23 16.47
C GLN A 141 0.75 -9.65 15.62
N LEU A 142 0.66 -8.35 15.29
CA LEU A 142 1.80 -7.63 14.72
C LEU A 142 2.84 -7.38 15.83
N GLN A 143 4.06 -7.75 15.53
CA GLN A 143 5.20 -7.53 16.42
C GLN A 143 6.05 -6.35 15.95
N HIS A 144 6.69 -5.67 16.85
CA HIS A 144 7.68 -4.64 16.61
C HIS A 144 8.63 -4.51 17.80
N ARG A 145 9.81 -3.94 17.58
CA ARG A 145 10.82 -3.75 18.63
C ARG A 145 10.55 -2.48 19.40
N GLY A 146 10.46 -2.59 20.73
CA GLY A 146 10.34 -1.44 21.62
C GLY A 146 9.08 -0.61 21.42
N GLU A 147 9.08 0.59 21.94
CA GLU A 147 7.98 1.55 21.78
C GLU A 147 7.99 2.20 20.41
N ILE A 148 6.80 2.55 19.91
CA ILE A 148 6.66 3.20 18.61
C ILE A 148 7.36 4.56 18.64
N GLY A 149 8.33 4.73 17.74
CA GLY A 149 9.11 5.97 17.61
C GLY A 149 10.31 6.09 18.54
N SER A 150 10.50 5.16 19.48
CA SER A 150 11.61 5.22 20.47
C SER A 150 12.95 4.83 19.87
N GLU A 151 13.00 3.80 19.04
CA GLU A 151 14.23 3.25 18.48
C GLU A 151 14.10 2.91 17.01
N LYS A 152 15.24 2.93 16.32
CA LYS A 152 15.33 2.41 14.95
C LYS A 152 15.64 0.92 15.03
N ASP A 153 14.75 0.11 14.47
CA ASP A 153 14.99 -1.31 14.35
C ASP A 153 16.17 -1.59 13.41
N PRO A 154 17.22 -2.28 13.86
CA PRO A 154 18.40 -2.56 13.05
C PRO A 154 18.09 -3.46 11.85
N ILE A 155 17.04 -4.28 11.90
CA ILE A 155 16.60 -5.11 10.75
C ILE A 155 16.20 -4.23 9.56
N PHE A 156 15.51 -3.09 9.82
CA PHE A 156 15.03 -2.17 8.79
C PHE A 156 15.93 -0.95 8.60
N THR A 157 16.89 -0.74 9.47
CA THR A 157 17.78 0.44 9.44
C THR A 157 19.22 -0.02 9.35
N THR A 158 19.56 -0.63 8.22
CA THR A 158 20.94 -0.95 7.92
C THR A 158 21.67 0.34 7.54
N LYS A 159 22.54 0.83 8.40
CA LYS A 159 23.46 1.91 8.09
C LYS A 159 24.86 1.38 8.15
N VAL A 160 25.62 1.64 7.09
CA VAL A 160 27.08 1.53 7.16
C VAL A 160 27.53 2.69 8.04
N HIS A 161 27.87 2.39 9.29
CA HIS A 161 28.43 3.39 10.19
C HIS A 161 29.86 3.70 9.78
N ASN A 162 30.17 4.99 9.54
CA ASN A 162 31.50 5.47 9.20
C ASN A 162 32.12 4.72 8.00
N PRO A 163 31.53 4.81 6.79
CA PRO A 163 32.12 4.19 5.61
C PRO A 163 33.54 4.73 5.40
N SER A 164 34.48 3.86 5.09
CA SER A 164 35.85 4.28 4.79
C SER A 164 35.85 5.18 3.56
N LYS A 165 36.84 6.11 3.47
CA LYS A 165 37.01 6.93 2.29
C LYS A 165 37.12 6.09 1.00
N ALA A 166 37.83 4.96 1.07
CA ALA A 166 37.96 4.02 -0.05
C ALA A 166 36.63 3.44 -0.50
N LEU A 167 35.72 3.10 0.42
CA LEU A 167 34.39 2.62 0.09
C LEU A 167 33.54 3.70 -0.58
N ILE A 168 33.62 4.95 -0.09
CA ILE A 168 32.93 6.10 -0.67
C ILE A 168 33.43 6.36 -2.10
N GLU A 169 34.75 6.38 -2.31
CA GLU A 169 35.34 6.58 -3.63
C GLU A 169 35.01 5.42 -4.57
N SER A 170 35.06 4.17 -4.12
CA SER A 170 34.65 3.03 -4.91
C SER A 170 33.20 3.15 -5.36
N ALA A 171 32.30 3.54 -4.45
CA ALA A 171 30.88 3.72 -4.79
C ALA A 171 30.68 4.84 -5.82
N LYS A 172 31.38 5.96 -5.69
CA LYS A 172 31.34 7.07 -6.66
C LYS A 172 31.86 6.67 -8.03
N ASN A 173 32.98 5.94 -8.07
CA ASN A 173 33.61 5.52 -9.32
C ASN A 173 32.80 4.47 -10.09
N ASN A 174 31.88 3.77 -9.42
CA ASN A 174 30.98 2.81 -10.05
C ASN A 174 29.68 3.44 -10.59
N VAL A 175 29.50 4.75 -10.42
CA VAL A 175 28.31 5.47 -10.91
C VAL A 175 28.72 6.60 -11.83
N ASP A 176 28.35 6.54 -13.09
CA ASP A 176 28.46 7.68 -14.00
C ASP A 176 27.33 8.68 -13.68
N LEU A 177 27.66 9.66 -12.81
CA LEU A 177 26.73 10.70 -12.38
C LEU A 177 26.30 11.58 -13.56
N THR A 178 27.17 11.80 -14.55
CA THR A 178 26.84 12.62 -15.72
C THR A 178 25.83 11.93 -16.61
N ALA A 179 26.03 10.64 -16.90
CA ALA A 179 25.06 9.86 -17.63
C ALA A 179 23.72 9.75 -16.88
N LEU A 180 23.76 9.60 -15.55
CA LEU A 180 22.56 9.55 -14.72
C LEU A 180 21.81 10.89 -14.74
N GLN A 181 22.50 12.03 -14.60
CA GLN A 181 21.90 13.36 -14.69
C GLN A 181 21.25 13.56 -16.07
N LYS A 182 21.92 13.21 -17.15
CA LYS A 182 21.36 13.29 -18.51
C LYS A 182 20.11 12.43 -18.65
N LYS A 183 20.13 11.21 -18.12
CA LYS A 183 18.97 10.28 -18.13
C LYS A 183 17.79 10.83 -17.35
N LEU A 184 18.02 11.50 -16.22
CA LEU A 184 16.97 12.03 -15.35
C LEU A 184 16.53 13.46 -15.71
N ALA A 185 17.25 14.17 -16.59
CA ALA A 185 16.92 15.54 -16.95
C ALA A 185 15.45 15.76 -17.37
N PRO A 186 14.82 14.90 -18.19
CA PRO A 186 13.42 15.05 -18.54
C PRO A 186 12.48 14.95 -17.32
N ASN A 187 12.81 14.07 -16.35
CA ASN A 187 12.04 13.90 -15.13
C ASN A 187 12.13 15.14 -14.24
N TYR A 188 13.32 15.73 -14.11
CA TYR A 188 13.51 16.98 -13.35
C TYR A 188 12.80 18.15 -14.02
N ALA A 189 12.83 18.25 -15.36
CA ALA A 189 12.10 19.26 -16.09
C ALA A 189 10.59 19.16 -15.85
N LEU A 190 10.02 17.95 -15.98
CA LEU A 190 8.62 17.71 -15.72
C LEU A 190 8.23 18.01 -14.25
N LEU A 191 9.06 17.58 -13.28
CA LEU A 191 8.82 17.90 -11.88
C LEU A 191 8.82 19.41 -11.65
N SER A 192 9.80 20.13 -12.22
CA SER A 192 9.91 21.58 -12.09
C SER A 192 8.69 22.30 -12.68
N GLU A 193 8.13 21.78 -13.78
CA GLU A 193 6.88 22.29 -14.36
C GLU A 193 5.69 22.03 -13.44
N ILE A 194 5.53 20.80 -12.92
CA ILE A 194 4.41 20.40 -12.03
C ILE A 194 4.36 21.27 -10.77
N ILE A 195 5.51 21.57 -10.17
CA ILE A 195 5.58 22.37 -8.93
C ILE A 195 5.74 23.87 -9.21
N ASP A 196 5.81 24.28 -10.46
CA ASP A 196 6.08 25.65 -10.91
C ASP A 196 7.34 26.25 -10.25
N TYR A 197 8.42 25.48 -10.25
CA TYR A 197 9.66 25.83 -9.57
C TYR A 197 10.24 27.18 -10.01
N LYS A 198 10.09 27.55 -11.29
CA LYS A 198 10.58 28.82 -11.83
C LYS A 198 10.00 30.06 -11.15
N ASN A 199 8.80 29.94 -10.58
CA ASN A 199 8.11 31.00 -9.84
C ASN A 199 8.23 30.82 -8.32
N SER A 200 9.06 29.88 -7.86
CA SER A 200 9.29 29.64 -6.44
C SER A 200 10.27 30.62 -5.83
N PRO A 201 10.20 30.87 -4.50
CA PRO A 201 11.16 31.73 -3.81
C PRO A 201 12.63 31.33 -3.96
N ASN A 202 12.93 30.05 -4.15
CA ASN A 202 14.29 29.56 -4.33
C ASN A 202 14.83 29.75 -5.76
N CYS A 203 13.99 30.08 -6.74
CA CYS A 203 14.39 30.32 -8.11
C CYS A 203 14.44 31.81 -8.45
N LEU A 204 13.72 32.66 -7.71
CA LEU A 204 13.70 34.12 -7.83
C LEU A 204 14.86 34.76 -7.04
#